data_7df0624d40b29db0ddd32bdd9b07ea09
#
_entry.id   7df0624d40b29db0ddd32bdd9b07ea09
#
_cell.length_a   1.000
_cell.length_b   1.000
_cell.length_c   1.000
_cell.angle_alpha   90.00
_cell.angle_beta   90.00
_cell.angle_gamma   90.00
#
_symmetry.space_group_name_H-M   'P 1'
#
loop_
_entity.id
_entity.type
_entity.pdbx_description
1 polymer ?
#
loop_
_entity_poly.entity_id
_entity_poly.type
_entity_poly.pdbx_seq_one_letter_code
_entity_poly.pdbx_strand_id
1 'polypeptide(L)'
;MNVSCFFSKKGTPWCFTTGLNEQFESIKNKKIIYNLFMSNKYIHIYNNLINFTRNKDLYKDLNREDSFSDRLTLFLLHFSFFLKNFKNEENKKVLQEIYDFNFRQLELSIREIGYGDQSINKKMKDYINLFHSMVSEIHFWDNLSKSDKIEKLSIFLEDFNNIDDLLEYFDEFNLNLSKKTLNYYLKSVSNP
;
A
#
# COMPACT_ATOMS: atom_id res chain seq x y z
N MET A 1 13.61 -14.52 9.18
CA MET A 1 13.42 -13.52 10.26
C MET A 1 13.22 -12.16 9.64
N ASN A 2 12.02 -11.68 9.53
CA ASN A 2 11.79 -10.25 9.34
C ASN A 2 10.39 -9.95 9.87
N VAL A 3 10.34 -9.42 11.07
CA VAL A 3 9.15 -8.87 11.68
C VAL A 3 9.05 -7.44 11.17
N SER A 4 8.11 -7.17 10.29
CA SER A 4 7.78 -5.80 9.95
C SER A 4 6.76 -5.27 10.96
N CYS A 5 7.22 -4.38 11.82
CA CYS A 5 6.38 -3.72 12.81
C CYS A 5 5.73 -2.48 12.21
N PHE A 6 4.40 -2.47 12.08
CA PHE A 6 3.67 -1.30 11.61
C PHE A 6 3.09 -0.45 12.74
N PHE A 7 2.35 -1.02 13.68
CA PHE A 7 1.77 -0.23 14.78
C PHE A 7 1.42 -1.10 16.00
N SER A 8 1.64 -0.60 17.22
CA SER A 8 1.23 -1.23 18.47
C SER A 8 0.01 -0.56 19.11
N LYS A 9 -0.54 -1.16 20.16
CA LYS A 9 -1.71 -0.65 20.93
C LYS A 9 -1.54 0.74 21.53
N LYS A 10 -0.29 1.28 21.63
CA LYS A 10 0.02 2.59 22.24
C LYS A 10 0.45 3.65 21.22
N GLY A 11 0.04 3.52 19.94
CA GLY A 11 0.46 4.46 18.91
C GLY A 11 1.82 4.15 18.26
N THR A 12 2.48 3.07 18.69
CA THR A 12 3.68 2.53 18.05
C THR A 12 3.30 1.60 16.87
N PRO A 13 4.18 1.40 15.88
CA PRO A 13 3.89 0.55 14.73
C PRO A 13 3.43 -0.87 15.08
N TRP A 14 2.44 -1.41 14.38
CA TRP A 14 2.03 -2.81 14.52
C TRP A 14 3.10 -3.75 14.00
N CYS A 15 3.32 -4.85 14.73
CA CYS A 15 4.11 -5.96 14.22
C CYS A 15 3.19 -6.86 13.39
N PHE A 16 3.38 -6.83 12.08
CA PHE A 16 2.85 -7.86 11.20
C PHE A 16 3.84 -9.03 11.21
N THR A 17 3.47 -10.09 11.91
CA THR A 17 4.20 -11.35 11.80
C THR A 17 3.74 -12.04 10.54
N THR A 18 4.58 -12.12 9.53
CA THR A 18 4.42 -13.12 8.48
C THR A 18 4.55 -14.47 9.16
N GLY A 19 3.44 -15.19 9.27
CA GLY A 19 3.39 -16.51 9.89
C GLY A 19 4.18 -17.55 9.06
N LEU A 20 5.50 -17.43 9.08
CA LEU A 20 6.42 -18.41 8.55
C LEU A 20 7.06 -19.14 9.73
N ASN A 21 6.37 -20.11 10.26
CA ASN A 21 7.03 -21.16 11.03
C ASN A 21 6.45 -22.53 10.70
N GLU A 22 7.32 -23.30 10.11
CA GLU A 22 7.54 -24.73 10.28
C GLU A 22 6.36 -25.69 10.05
N GLN A 23 6.18 -26.07 8.82
CA GLN A 23 5.84 -27.45 8.37
C GLN A 23 5.85 -27.48 6.82
N PHE A 24 7.03 -27.67 6.24
CA PHE A 24 7.32 -27.23 4.87
C PHE A 24 6.84 -28.15 3.74
N GLU A 25 6.27 -29.33 3.94
CA GLU A 25 5.94 -30.21 2.80
C GLU A 25 4.47 -30.60 2.61
N SER A 26 3.63 -30.63 3.63
CA SER A 26 2.18 -30.75 3.42
C SER A 26 1.54 -29.41 3.00
N ILE A 27 2.32 -28.35 3.06
CA ILE A 27 1.93 -26.95 2.89
C ILE A 27 1.94 -26.51 1.42
N LYS A 28 2.69 -27.14 0.52
CA LYS A 28 2.75 -26.68 -0.89
C LYS A 28 1.38 -26.69 -1.57
N ASN A 29 0.60 -27.76 -1.42
CA ASN A 29 -0.73 -27.82 -2.03
C ASN A 29 -1.76 -26.93 -1.30
N LYS A 30 -1.72 -26.85 0.04
CA LYS A 30 -2.55 -25.92 0.81
C LYS A 30 -2.17 -24.46 0.53
N LYS A 31 -0.90 -24.16 0.34
CA LYS A 31 -0.43 -22.81 0.00
C LYS A 31 -0.86 -22.36 -1.39
N ILE A 32 -0.88 -23.27 -2.37
CA ILE A 32 -1.38 -22.98 -3.73
C ILE A 32 -2.88 -22.73 -3.70
N ILE A 33 -3.67 -23.56 -3.02
CA ILE A 33 -5.14 -23.40 -2.90
C ILE A 33 -5.48 -22.15 -2.09
N TYR A 34 -4.79 -21.89 -0.98
CA TYR A 34 -4.93 -20.67 -0.18
C TYR A 34 -4.58 -19.42 -1.00
N ASN A 35 -3.52 -19.48 -1.78
CA ASN A 35 -3.09 -18.39 -2.65
C ASN A 35 -4.09 -18.11 -3.79
N LEU A 36 -4.68 -19.14 -4.39
CA LEU A 36 -5.74 -19.00 -5.40
C LEU A 36 -7.03 -18.45 -4.81
N PHE A 37 -7.39 -18.86 -3.60
CA PHE A 37 -8.57 -18.35 -2.90
C PHE A 37 -8.38 -16.91 -2.43
N MET A 38 -7.20 -16.57 -1.89
CA MET A 38 -6.86 -15.21 -1.47
C MET A 38 -6.66 -14.26 -2.66
N SER A 39 -6.24 -14.77 -3.84
CA SER A 39 -6.07 -13.93 -5.03
C SER A 39 -7.38 -13.30 -5.50
N ASN A 40 -8.51 -13.96 -5.31
CA ASN A 40 -9.81 -13.41 -5.71
C ASN A 40 -10.40 -12.45 -4.65
N LYS A 41 -10.11 -12.68 -3.36
CA LYS A 41 -10.74 -11.93 -2.27
C LYS A 41 -10.31 -10.44 -2.23
N TYR A 42 -9.05 -10.14 -2.52
CA TYR A 42 -8.49 -8.79 -2.38
C TYR A 42 -8.09 -8.14 -3.70
N ILE A 43 -8.28 -8.83 -4.83
CA ILE A 43 -7.92 -8.32 -6.16
C ILE A 43 -8.59 -6.97 -6.47
N HIS A 44 -9.79 -6.75 -5.94
CA HIS A 44 -10.52 -5.52 -6.19
C HIS A 44 -9.95 -4.33 -5.44
N ILE A 45 -9.49 -4.54 -4.20
CA ILE A 45 -8.78 -3.49 -3.45
C ILE A 45 -7.50 -3.12 -4.20
N TYR A 46 -6.75 -4.11 -4.65
CA TYR A 46 -5.54 -3.90 -5.45
C TYR A 46 -5.83 -3.14 -6.75
N ASN A 47 -6.85 -3.57 -7.51
CA ASN A 47 -7.24 -2.91 -8.75
C ASN A 47 -7.75 -1.48 -8.50
N ASN A 48 -8.50 -1.24 -7.43
CA ASN A 48 -8.92 0.11 -7.04
C ASN A 48 -7.72 1.01 -6.71
N LEU A 49 -6.75 0.51 -5.96
CA LEU A 49 -5.51 1.24 -5.67
C LEU A 49 -4.74 1.58 -6.96
N ILE A 50 -4.63 0.62 -7.91
CA ILE A 50 -4.02 0.87 -9.22
C ILE A 50 -4.82 1.91 -10.00
N ASN A 51 -6.16 1.85 -9.99
CA ASN A 51 -6.99 2.79 -10.73
C ASN A 51 -6.82 4.22 -10.21
N PHE A 52 -6.62 4.42 -8.90
CA PHE A 52 -6.27 5.75 -8.37
C PHE A 52 -4.96 6.28 -8.97
N THR A 53 -3.96 5.42 -9.16
CA THR A 53 -2.68 5.83 -9.77
C THR A 53 -2.77 6.08 -11.29
N ARG A 54 -3.87 5.71 -11.95
CA ARG A 54 -4.10 5.98 -13.38
C ARG A 54 -4.70 7.35 -13.66
N ASN A 55 -5.05 8.11 -12.63
CA ASN A 55 -5.49 9.48 -12.79
C ASN A 55 -4.35 10.33 -13.37
N LYS A 56 -4.54 10.84 -14.59
CA LYS A 56 -3.53 11.63 -15.31
C LYS A 56 -3.22 12.96 -14.62
N ASP A 57 -4.17 13.49 -13.86
CA ASP A 57 -3.98 14.77 -13.15
C ASP A 57 -2.88 14.67 -12.08
N LEU A 58 -2.59 13.46 -11.59
CA LEU A 58 -1.49 13.24 -10.64
C LEU A 58 -0.10 13.45 -11.26
N TYR A 59 0.01 13.41 -12.59
CA TYR A 59 1.28 13.47 -13.34
C TYR A 59 1.43 14.70 -14.22
N LYS A 60 0.43 15.59 -14.26
CA LYS A 60 0.37 16.71 -15.22
C LYS A 60 1.57 17.66 -15.12
N ASP A 61 2.18 17.76 -13.94
CA ASP A 61 3.28 18.68 -13.67
C ASP A 61 4.66 18.00 -13.59
N LEU A 62 4.73 16.73 -14.01
CA LEU A 62 6.02 16.09 -14.27
C LEU A 62 6.63 16.65 -15.56
N ASN A 63 7.91 17.05 -15.50
CA ASN A 63 8.66 17.50 -16.68
C ASN A 63 9.05 16.38 -17.65
N ARG A 64 8.57 15.16 -17.42
CA ARG A 64 8.83 13.94 -18.18
C ARG A 64 7.63 13.01 -18.17
N GLU A 65 7.64 12.00 -19.00
CA GLU A 65 6.65 10.93 -18.90
C GLU A 65 6.78 10.19 -17.55
N ASP A 66 5.65 9.77 -17.00
CA ASP A 66 5.61 9.04 -15.75
C ASP A 66 6.28 7.67 -15.87
N SER A 67 7.07 7.32 -14.87
CA SER A 67 7.79 6.06 -14.78
C SER A 67 7.03 5.04 -13.93
N PHE A 68 7.46 3.77 -13.99
CA PHE A 68 7.01 2.74 -13.06
C PHE A 68 7.25 3.16 -11.59
N SER A 69 8.37 3.83 -11.31
CA SER A 69 8.69 4.31 -9.95
C SER A 69 7.68 5.33 -9.46
N ASP A 70 7.28 6.29 -10.29
CA ASP A 70 6.30 7.32 -9.92
C ASP A 70 4.94 6.70 -9.60
N ARG A 71 4.49 5.81 -10.48
CA ARG A 71 3.23 5.06 -10.28
C ARG A 71 3.27 4.21 -9.01
N LEU A 72 4.40 3.57 -8.73
CA LEU A 72 4.59 2.78 -7.52
C LEU A 72 4.57 3.65 -6.28
N THR A 73 5.25 4.80 -6.29
CA THR A 73 5.24 5.75 -5.17
C THR A 73 3.81 6.20 -4.85
N LEU A 74 3.05 6.61 -5.86
CA LEU A 74 1.64 6.97 -5.68
C LEU A 74 0.78 5.79 -5.22
N PHE A 75 1.00 4.57 -5.74
CA PHE A 75 0.33 3.36 -5.27
C PHE A 75 0.58 3.12 -3.77
N LEU A 76 1.84 3.21 -3.33
CA LEU A 76 2.21 3.01 -1.94
C LEU A 76 1.64 4.10 -1.03
N LEU A 77 1.57 5.35 -1.50
CA LEU A 77 0.91 6.45 -0.77
C LEU A 77 -0.59 6.18 -0.61
N HIS A 78 -1.32 5.85 -1.68
CA HIS A 78 -2.75 5.50 -1.58
C HIS A 78 -2.96 4.33 -0.62
N PHE A 79 -2.11 3.31 -0.70
CA PHE A 79 -2.21 2.15 0.18
C PHE A 79 -1.91 2.49 1.64
N SER A 80 -0.97 3.39 1.91
CA SER A 80 -0.67 3.83 3.28
C SER A 80 -1.82 4.63 3.90
N PHE A 81 -2.49 5.52 3.14
CA PHE A 81 -3.73 6.17 3.58
C PHE A 81 -4.86 5.18 3.82
N PHE A 82 -4.99 4.16 2.95
CA PHE A 82 -5.96 3.09 3.15
C PHE A 82 -5.73 2.36 4.47
N LEU A 83 -4.50 1.91 4.75
CA LEU A 83 -4.21 1.24 6.03
C LEU A 83 -4.43 2.16 7.23
N LYS A 84 -4.05 3.44 7.15
CA LYS A 84 -4.28 4.42 8.22
C LYS A 84 -5.76 4.53 8.58
N ASN A 85 -6.64 4.67 7.58
CA ASN A 85 -8.06 4.90 7.79
C ASN A 85 -8.81 3.69 8.36
N PHE A 86 -8.41 2.48 7.98
CA PHE A 86 -9.11 1.26 8.42
C PHE A 86 -8.44 0.54 9.58
N LYS A 87 -7.38 1.13 10.13
CA LYS A 87 -6.64 0.59 11.26
C LYS A 87 -7.51 0.56 12.53
N ASN A 88 -7.90 -0.65 12.96
CA ASN A 88 -8.46 -0.92 14.27
C ASN A 88 -8.18 -2.39 14.65
N GLU A 89 -8.46 -2.78 15.88
CA GLU A 89 -8.20 -4.16 16.36
C GLU A 89 -9.02 -5.21 15.59
N GLU A 90 -10.26 -4.88 15.20
CA GLU A 90 -11.16 -5.78 14.47
C GLU A 90 -10.63 -6.05 13.04
N ASN A 91 -10.11 -5.04 12.39
CA ASN A 91 -9.62 -5.11 11.00
C ASN A 91 -8.19 -5.65 10.88
N LYS A 92 -7.47 -5.79 11.98
CA LYS A 92 -6.03 -6.11 12.00
C LYS A 92 -5.67 -7.29 11.12
N LYS A 93 -6.41 -8.41 11.25
CA LYS A 93 -6.15 -9.62 10.46
C LYS A 93 -6.42 -9.39 8.97
N VAL A 94 -7.51 -8.72 8.65
CA VAL A 94 -7.90 -8.44 7.26
C VAL A 94 -6.92 -7.47 6.62
N LEU A 95 -6.48 -6.44 7.33
CA LEU A 95 -5.48 -5.50 6.83
C LEU A 95 -4.12 -6.16 6.62
N GLN A 96 -3.72 -7.14 7.45
CA GLN A 96 -2.54 -7.95 7.22
C GLN A 96 -2.67 -8.78 5.94
N GLU A 97 -3.80 -9.43 5.72
CA GLU A 97 -4.06 -10.22 4.51
C GLU A 97 -4.04 -9.35 3.25
N ILE A 98 -4.60 -8.12 3.32
CA ILE A 98 -4.55 -7.13 2.24
C ILE A 98 -3.11 -6.68 1.98
N TYR A 99 -2.33 -6.43 3.02
CA TYR A 99 -0.92 -6.06 2.91
C TYR A 99 -0.12 -7.16 2.22
N ASP A 100 -0.20 -8.39 2.69
CA ASP A 100 0.51 -9.54 2.13
C ASP A 100 0.12 -9.75 0.65
N PHE A 101 -1.16 -9.59 0.34
CA PHE A 101 -1.67 -9.69 -1.04
C PHE A 101 -1.07 -8.61 -1.94
N ASN A 102 -1.11 -7.34 -1.54
CA ASN A 102 -0.61 -6.22 -2.35
C ASN A 102 0.89 -6.34 -2.64
N PHE A 103 1.71 -6.66 -1.62
CA PHE A 103 3.15 -6.84 -1.83
C PHE A 103 3.49 -8.06 -2.67
N ARG A 104 2.66 -9.11 -2.60
CA ARG A 104 2.79 -10.26 -3.50
C ARG A 104 2.48 -9.88 -4.95
N GLN A 105 1.42 -9.09 -5.22
CA GLN A 105 1.12 -8.61 -6.57
C GLN A 105 2.24 -7.72 -7.10
N LEU A 106 2.80 -6.86 -6.25
CA LEU A 106 3.94 -6.04 -6.60
C LEU A 106 5.17 -6.90 -6.98
N GLU A 107 5.49 -7.93 -6.19
CA GLU A 107 6.57 -8.86 -6.52
C GLU A 107 6.37 -9.53 -7.89
N LEU A 108 5.15 -9.99 -8.18
CA LEU A 108 4.80 -10.59 -9.48
C LEU A 108 4.99 -9.58 -10.61
N SER A 109 4.53 -8.34 -10.44
CA SER A 109 4.71 -7.28 -11.45
C SER A 109 6.17 -6.97 -11.72
N ILE A 110 7.03 -6.96 -10.71
CA ILE A 110 8.47 -6.75 -10.87
C ILE A 110 9.11 -7.92 -11.63
N ARG A 111 8.65 -9.15 -11.40
CA ARG A 111 9.10 -10.34 -12.15
C ARG A 111 8.71 -10.25 -13.62
N GLU A 112 7.49 -9.80 -13.92
CA GLU A 112 7.01 -9.62 -15.29
C GLU A 112 7.82 -8.56 -16.07
N ILE A 113 8.34 -7.54 -15.40
CA ILE A 113 9.24 -6.53 -15.99
C ILE A 113 10.62 -7.14 -16.36
N GLY A 114 10.96 -8.34 -15.86
CA GLY A 114 12.15 -9.09 -16.23
C GLY A 114 13.34 -8.96 -15.27
N TYR A 115 13.12 -8.51 -14.03
CA TYR A 115 14.18 -8.51 -13.02
C TYR A 115 14.53 -9.93 -12.55
N GLY A 116 15.83 -10.23 -12.40
CA GLY A 116 16.31 -11.50 -11.85
C GLY A 116 16.08 -11.61 -10.33
N ASP A 117 16.01 -12.85 -9.80
CA ASP A 117 15.61 -13.12 -8.41
C ASP A 117 16.40 -12.35 -7.34
N GLN A 118 17.72 -12.20 -7.52
CA GLN A 118 18.55 -11.41 -6.58
C GLN A 118 18.16 -9.93 -6.55
N SER A 119 17.89 -9.36 -7.73
CA SER A 119 17.46 -7.97 -7.86
C SER A 119 16.07 -7.74 -7.30
N ILE A 120 15.17 -8.72 -7.47
CA ILE A 120 13.80 -8.66 -6.93
C ILE A 120 13.83 -8.59 -5.41
N ASN A 121 14.57 -9.47 -4.75
CA ASN A 121 14.66 -9.48 -3.29
C ASN A 121 15.16 -8.14 -2.73
N LYS A 122 16.16 -7.53 -3.38
CA LYS A 122 16.65 -6.21 -2.99
C LYS A 122 15.57 -5.14 -3.19
N LYS A 123 14.97 -5.07 -4.39
CA LYS A 123 13.92 -4.09 -4.71
C LYS A 123 12.71 -4.23 -3.78
N MET A 124 12.26 -5.45 -3.50
CA MET A 124 11.14 -5.68 -2.59
C MET A 124 11.45 -5.19 -1.18
N LYS A 125 12.69 -5.39 -0.70
CA LYS A 125 13.11 -4.84 0.59
C LYS A 125 13.07 -3.31 0.60
N ASP A 126 13.57 -2.68 -0.46
CA ASP A 126 13.59 -1.22 -0.59
C ASP A 126 12.16 -0.66 -0.64
N TYR A 127 11.25 -1.27 -1.41
CA TYR A 127 9.84 -0.85 -1.50
C TYR A 127 9.06 -1.07 -0.19
N ILE A 128 9.34 -2.15 0.53
CA ILE A 128 8.76 -2.39 1.85
C ILE A 128 9.25 -1.32 2.84
N ASN A 129 10.53 -0.98 2.83
CA ASN A 129 11.08 0.07 3.69
C ASN A 129 10.47 1.44 3.35
N LEU A 130 10.37 1.78 2.05
CA LEU A 130 9.72 3.00 1.58
C LEU A 130 8.26 3.07 2.06
N PHE A 131 7.52 1.99 1.92
CA PHE A 131 6.13 1.91 2.37
C PHE A 131 6.01 2.11 3.90
N HIS A 132 6.89 1.50 4.69
CA HIS A 132 6.89 1.70 6.14
C HIS A 132 7.18 3.15 6.53
N SER A 133 8.11 3.81 5.81
CA SER A 133 8.37 5.24 5.99
C SER A 133 7.11 6.05 5.69
N MET A 134 6.44 5.81 4.56
CA MET A 134 5.18 6.48 4.21
C MET A 134 4.11 6.30 5.28
N VAL A 135 3.88 5.06 5.75
CA VAL A 135 2.88 4.77 6.80
C VAL A 135 3.21 5.51 8.10
N SER A 136 4.50 5.62 8.45
CA SER A 136 4.95 6.35 9.63
C SER A 136 4.67 7.85 9.51
N GLU A 137 5.02 8.45 8.37
CA GLU A 137 4.86 9.89 8.13
C GLU A 137 3.39 10.33 8.07
N ILE A 138 2.51 9.52 7.47
CA ILE A 138 1.08 9.86 7.35
C ILE A 138 0.23 9.39 8.53
N HIS A 139 0.83 8.73 9.55
CA HIS A 139 0.08 8.22 10.70
C HIS A 139 -0.74 9.31 11.41
N PHE A 140 -0.17 10.47 11.62
CA PHE A 140 -0.79 11.61 12.28
C PHE A 140 -1.34 12.66 11.31
N TRP A 141 -1.57 12.30 10.04
CA TRP A 141 -1.96 13.19 8.96
C TRP A 141 -3.04 14.21 9.33
N ASP A 142 -4.09 13.75 10.03
CA ASP A 142 -5.23 14.60 10.37
C ASP A 142 -4.89 15.69 11.39
N ASN A 143 -3.77 15.56 12.11
CA ASN A 143 -3.31 16.50 13.12
C ASN A 143 -2.17 17.41 12.62
N LEU A 144 -1.73 17.22 11.37
CA LEU A 144 -0.62 17.99 10.80
C LEU A 144 -1.11 19.33 10.24
N SER A 145 -0.26 20.36 10.35
CA SER A 145 -0.47 21.61 9.62
C SER A 145 -0.31 21.43 8.11
N LYS A 146 -0.80 22.39 7.29
CA LYS A 146 -0.60 22.35 5.84
C LYS A 146 0.89 22.28 5.47
N SER A 147 1.74 23.05 6.14
CA SER A 147 3.19 23.05 5.90
C SER A 147 3.84 21.71 6.21
N ASP A 148 3.45 21.07 7.33
CA ASP A 148 4.00 19.77 7.71
C ASP A 148 3.58 18.67 6.74
N LYS A 149 2.34 18.72 6.24
CA LYS A 149 1.85 17.80 5.22
C LYS A 149 2.63 17.92 3.90
N ILE A 150 2.89 19.16 3.46
CA ILE A 150 3.72 19.43 2.28
C ILE A 150 5.12 18.87 2.46
N GLU A 151 5.78 19.13 3.59
CA GLU A 151 7.10 18.61 3.90
C GLU A 151 7.13 17.07 3.82
N LYS A 152 6.14 16.40 4.42
CA LYS A 152 6.05 14.94 4.40
C LYS A 152 5.79 14.36 3.02
N LEU A 153 4.95 14.98 2.20
CA LEU A 153 4.74 14.54 0.82
C LEU A 153 5.99 14.76 -0.04
N SER A 154 6.69 15.88 0.15
CA SER A 154 7.89 16.20 -0.60
C SER A 154 9.02 15.18 -0.41
N ILE A 155 9.10 14.50 0.74
CA ILE A 155 10.05 13.40 0.98
C ILE A 155 9.88 12.26 -0.05
N PHE A 156 8.64 12.01 -0.49
CA PHE A 156 8.31 10.88 -1.37
C PHE A 156 8.08 11.28 -2.82
N LEU A 157 7.80 12.56 -3.06
CA LEU A 157 7.36 13.11 -4.34
C LEU A 157 8.33 14.21 -4.84
N GLU A 158 9.64 13.98 -4.70
CA GLU A 158 10.70 14.95 -5.05
C GLU A 158 10.61 15.41 -6.51
N ASP A 159 10.22 14.53 -7.43
CA ASP A 159 10.11 14.81 -8.87
C ASP A 159 8.80 15.53 -9.25
N PHE A 160 7.87 15.70 -8.31
CA PHE A 160 6.56 16.30 -8.56
C PHE A 160 6.58 17.80 -8.24
N ASN A 161 6.34 18.64 -9.24
CA ASN A 161 6.41 20.10 -9.08
C ASN A 161 5.18 20.70 -8.40
N ASN A 162 4.04 20.00 -8.41
CA ASN A 162 2.78 20.50 -7.89
C ASN A 162 2.36 19.80 -6.60
N ILE A 163 3.14 20.00 -5.55
CA ILE A 163 2.88 19.39 -4.24
C ILE A 163 1.59 19.90 -3.60
N ASP A 164 1.19 21.17 -3.84
CA ASP A 164 -0.05 21.71 -3.29
C ASP A 164 -1.29 21.00 -3.86
N ASP A 165 -1.36 20.77 -5.17
CA ASP A 165 -2.48 20.03 -5.79
C ASP A 165 -2.50 18.57 -5.32
N LEU A 166 -1.33 17.93 -5.18
CA LEU A 166 -1.23 16.58 -4.63
C LEU A 166 -1.66 16.53 -3.17
N LEU A 167 -1.35 17.56 -2.39
CA LEU A 167 -1.83 17.66 -1.02
C LEU A 167 -3.36 17.73 -0.97
N GLU A 168 -3.98 18.61 -1.78
CA GLU A 168 -5.44 18.72 -1.85
C GLU A 168 -6.08 17.39 -2.27
N TYR A 169 -5.50 16.73 -3.25
CA TYR A 169 -5.92 15.39 -3.69
C TYR A 169 -5.85 14.35 -2.54
N PHE A 170 -4.74 14.28 -1.81
CA PHE A 170 -4.59 13.30 -0.73
C PHE A 170 -5.44 13.65 0.49
N ASP A 171 -5.70 14.91 0.78
CA ASP A 171 -6.64 15.34 1.82
C ASP A 171 -8.07 14.91 1.47
N GLU A 172 -8.50 15.13 0.21
CA GLU A 172 -9.80 14.67 -0.27
C GLU A 172 -9.89 13.13 -0.28
N PHE A 173 -8.84 12.44 -0.74
CA PHE A 173 -8.76 10.98 -0.73
C PHE A 173 -8.91 10.43 0.69
N ASN A 174 -8.16 10.98 1.67
CA ASN A 174 -8.24 10.62 3.08
C ASN A 174 -9.66 10.83 3.65
N LEU A 175 -10.28 11.97 3.34
CA LEU A 175 -11.65 12.26 3.75
C LEU A 175 -12.66 11.29 3.12
N ASN A 176 -12.48 10.91 1.87
CA ASN A 176 -13.35 9.95 1.18
C ASN A 176 -13.21 8.53 1.73
N LEU A 177 -12.02 8.13 2.17
CA LEU A 177 -11.80 6.87 2.87
C LEU A 177 -12.52 6.86 4.22
N SER A 178 -12.44 7.93 5.01
CA SER A 178 -13.05 8.03 6.33
C SER A 178 -14.58 7.95 6.33
N LYS A 179 -15.22 8.32 5.21
CA LYS A 179 -16.69 8.23 5.02
C LYS A 179 -17.20 6.81 4.75
N LYS A 180 -16.32 5.84 4.51
CA LYS A 180 -16.67 4.47 4.10
C LYS A 180 -16.11 3.46 5.08
N THR A 181 -16.72 2.28 5.14
CA THR A 181 -16.23 1.17 5.94
C THR A 181 -15.30 0.26 5.13
N LEU A 182 -14.42 -0.49 5.79
CA LEU A 182 -13.58 -1.50 5.12
C LEU A 182 -14.43 -2.50 4.32
N ASN A 183 -15.60 -2.89 4.86
CA ASN A 183 -16.54 -3.79 4.20
C ASN A 183 -17.08 -3.25 2.86
N TYR A 184 -17.17 -1.93 2.69
CA TYR A 184 -17.53 -1.32 1.41
C TYR A 184 -16.51 -1.71 0.34
N TYR A 185 -15.22 -1.60 0.63
CA TYR A 185 -14.14 -1.96 -0.31
C TYR A 185 -13.99 -3.46 -0.53
N LEU A 186 -14.36 -4.27 0.44
CA LEU A 186 -14.36 -5.74 0.31
C LEU A 186 -15.55 -6.26 -0.52
N LYS A 187 -16.70 -5.56 -0.49
CA LYS A 187 -17.94 -5.97 -1.14
C LYS A 187 -18.17 -5.35 -2.54
N SER A 188 -17.41 -4.35 -2.94
CA SER A 188 -17.60 -3.62 -4.21
C SER A 188 -17.45 -4.47 -5.48
N VAL A 189 -17.51 -5.78 -5.32
CA VAL A 189 -17.36 -6.82 -6.35
C VAL A 189 -18.65 -7.58 -6.62
N SER A 190 -19.67 -7.35 -5.84
CA SER A 190 -20.88 -8.20 -5.90
C SER A 190 -21.95 -7.71 -6.88
N ASN A 191 -21.68 -6.67 -7.69
CA ASN A 191 -22.60 -6.26 -8.75
C ASN A 191 -21.85 -5.99 -10.05
N PRO A 192 -22.15 -6.76 -11.11
CA PRO A 192 -21.78 -6.41 -12.46
C PRO A 192 -22.53 -5.16 -12.94
#